data_b2651fe1ec519408f47bf96ce39b1332
#
_entry.id   b2651fe1ec519408f47bf96ce39b1332
#
_cell.length_a   1.000
_cell.length_b   1.000
_cell.length_c   1.000
_cell.angle_alpha   90.00
_cell.angle_beta   90.00
_cell.angle_gamma   90.00
#
_symmetry.space_group_name_H-M   'P 1'
#
loop_
_entity.id
_entity.type
_entity.pdbx_description
1 polymer ?
#
loop_
_entity_poly.entity_id
_entity_poly.type
_entity_poly.pdbx_seq_one_letter_code
_entity_poly.pdbx_strand_id
1 'polypeptide(L)'
;MIKIAVLGYGTVGSGVVEVIQTNGEVINKRIGEELEIKYVLDLREFPGTPVEHLITHDFEQILNDEEVKIVVEVMGGIEPAYTFVKKSLLAGKSVATSNKALVAKHGAELLAIAKENSINFLYEASVGGGIPIIRPLTSSLTGDEIEEITGILNGTTNYMLSKMYNEGADYDAVLKEAQARGYAERDPSADVEGHDACRKIAILSSIISGKLVDFEDIYTEGITNIAANDIKYAKAMGMKIKLLASCKREGDKLDAIVAPCLVEPSHPLYSIEDVFNAIFVRGNMLGDSMFYGSGAGKLPTASAVVGDIVEAAKNLDRSMMSTWDSEKLELEEKAETKKKFFVRMQGDAETLAEQVVNIFGPVELVQVEELDGEFGFVTAVMSEGTYEECAAQFPQIIHMIRVEA
;
A
#
# COMPACT_ATOMS: atom_id res chain seq x y z
N MET A 1 -23.33 -6.09 25.92
CA MET A 1 -22.20 -6.96 25.49
C MET A 1 -22.29 -7.17 24.00
N ILE A 2 -21.22 -6.85 23.27
CA ILE A 2 -21.13 -7.00 21.83
C ILE A 2 -20.31 -8.22 21.49
N LYS A 3 -20.89 -9.19 20.77
CA LYS A 3 -20.24 -10.43 20.39
C LYS A 3 -19.70 -10.36 18.98
N ILE A 4 -18.46 -10.84 18.79
CA ILE A 4 -17.76 -10.85 17.51
C ILE A 4 -17.31 -12.27 17.15
N ALA A 5 -17.06 -12.51 15.87
CA ALA A 5 -16.43 -13.71 15.35
C ALA A 5 -15.19 -13.36 14.55
N VAL A 6 -14.09 -14.10 14.76
CA VAL A 6 -12.83 -13.91 14.01
C VAL A 6 -12.67 -15.05 13.01
N LEU A 7 -12.57 -14.71 11.73
CA LEU A 7 -12.37 -15.66 10.63
C LEU A 7 -10.87 -15.72 10.30
N GLY A 8 -10.24 -16.81 10.68
CA GLY A 8 -8.81 -17.07 10.58
C GLY A 8 -8.05 -16.80 11.89
N TYR A 9 -7.28 -17.79 12.35
CA TYR A 9 -6.40 -17.67 13.53
C TYR A 9 -4.94 -17.84 13.14
N GLY A 10 -4.57 -17.14 12.07
CA GLY A 10 -3.18 -16.98 11.63
C GLY A 10 -2.47 -15.85 12.38
N THR A 11 -1.48 -15.24 11.72
CA THR A 11 -0.68 -14.15 12.31
C THR A 11 -1.55 -12.98 12.77
N VAL A 12 -2.43 -12.49 11.92
CA VAL A 12 -3.27 -11.33 12.24
C VAL A 12 -4.38 -11.71 13.22
N GLY A 13 -5.08 -12.83 13.00
CA GLY A 13 -6.17 -13.26 13.88
C GLY A 13 -5.72 -13.55 15.32
N SER A 14 -4.58 -14.22 15.50
CA SER A 14 -4.00 -14.41 16.84
C SER A 14 -3.58 -13.07 17.47
N GLY A 15 -3.15 -12.11 16.65
CA GLY A 15 -2.87 -10.75 17.11
C GLY A 15 -4.13 -10.00 17.55
N VAL A 16 -5.25 -10.12 16.83
CA VAL A 16 -6.54 -9.52 17.22
C VAL A 16 -6.99 -10.02 18.58
N VAL A 17 -6.92 -11.34 18.80
CA VAL A 17 -7.24 -11.94 20.11
C VAL A 17 -6.32 -11.39 21.19
N GLU A 18 -5.01 -11.35 20.95
CA GLU A 18 -4.02 -10.81 21.89
C GLU A 18 -4.27 -9.35 22.25
N VAL A 19 -4.56 -8.49 21.27
CA VAL A 19 -4.86 -7.06 21.51
C VAL A 19 -6.14 -6.91 22.34
N ILE A 20 -7.20 -7.66 22.02
CA ILE A 20 -8.47 -7.60 22.78
C ILE A 20 -8.26 -8.09 24.21
N GLN A 21 -7.52 -9.18 24.44
CA GLN A 21 -7.25 -9.70 25.78
C GLN A 21 -6.37 -8.74 26.59
N THR A 22 -5.35 -8.15 25.96
CA THR A 22 -4.41 -7.26 26.67
C THR A 22 -5.03 -5.91 27.01
N ASN A 23 -5.81 -5.35 26.07
CA ASN A 23 -6.34 -3.99 26.18
C ASN A 23 -7.87 -3.96 26.44
N GLY A 24 -8.48 -5.05 26.84
CA GLY A 24 -9.94 -5.22 26.96
C GLY A 24 -10.62 -4.12 27.78
N GLU A 25 -10.08 -3.76 28.94
CA GLU A 25 -10.64 -2.69 29.78
C GLU A 25 -10.71 -1.34 29.04
N VAL A 26 -9.63 -0.98 28.33
CA VAL A 26 -9.58 0.28 27.56
C VAL A 26 -10.54 0.22 26.38
N ILE A 27 -10.62 -0.92 25.69
CA ILE A 27 -11.51 -1.15 24.56
C ILE A 27 -12.97 -1.02 25.01
N ASN A 28 -13.35 -1.75 26.05
CA ASN A 28 -14.71 -1.73 26.61
C ASN A 28 -15.13 -0.34 27.08
N LYS A 29 -14.21 0.41 27.72
CA LYS A 29 -14.47 1.80 28.10
C LYS A 29 -14.71 2.71 26.89
N ARG A 30 -14.00 2.48 25.78
CA ARG A 30 -14.16 3.28 24.54
C ARG A 30 -15.45 2.94 23.80
N ILE A 31 -15.87 1.69 23.83
CA ILE A 31 -17.13 1.24 23.22
C ILE A 31 -18.33 1.64 24.09
N GLY A 32 -18.16 1.65 25.40
CA GLY A 32 -19.23 1.81 26.41
C GLY A 32 -19.92 0.50 26.78
N GLU A 33 -19.50 -0.62 26.20
CA GLU A 33 -19.99 -1.97 26.45
C GLU A 33 -18.82 -2.98 26.45
N GLU A 34 -19.09 -4.17 26.98
CA GLU A 34 -18.15 -5.28 26.92
C GLU A 34 -18.10 -5.91 25.53
N LEU A 35 -16.90 -6.16 25.03
CA LEU A 35 -16.62 -6.85 23.77
C LEU A 35 -16.17 -8.29 24.04
N GLU A 36 -16.84 -9.25 23.43
CA GLU A 36 -16.58 -10.68 23.59
C GLU A 36 -16.29 -11.35 22.23
N ILE A 37 -15.23 -12.15 22.15
CA ILE A 37 -15.00 -13.06 21.02
C ILE A 37 -15.80 -14.33 21.29
N LYS A 38 -16.84 -14.56 20.48
CA LYS A 38 -17.71 -15.74 20.63
C LYS A 38 -17.24 -16.93 19.81
N TYR A 39 -16.70 -16.68 18.62
CA TYR A 39 -16.22 -17.70 17.69
C TYR A 39 -14.89 -17.31 17.07
N VAL A 40 -14.08 -18.34 16.79
CA VAL A 40 -12.90 -18.25 15.94
C VAL A 40 -13.02 -19.34 14.88
N LEU A 41 -13.18 -18.95 13.62
CA LEU A 41 -13.24 -19.87 12.48
C LEU A 41 -11.84 -20.16 11.97
N ASP A 42 -11.42 -21.41 12.01
CA ASP A 42 -10.19 -21.88 11.36
C ASP A 42 -10.34 -23.37 11.01
N LEU A 43 -9.59 -23.84 10.02
CA LEU A 43 -9.56 -25.28 9.66
C LEU A 43 -8.72 -26.12 10.62
N ARG A 44 -7.89 -25.48 11.43
CA ARG A 44 -6.96 -26.11 12.37
C ARG A 44 -7.52 -26.06 13.80
N GLU A 45 -7.06 -26.98 14.61
CA GLU A 45 -7.24 -26.95 16.06
C GLU A 45 -6.08 -26.21 16.73
N PHE A 46 -6.35 -25.57 17.87
CA PHE A 46 -5.35 -24.81 18.63
C PHE A 46 -5.36 -25.18 20.12
N PRO A 47 -5.00 -26.42 20.46
CA PRO A 47 -5.03 -26.90 21.85
C PRO A 47 -4.07 -26.09 22.73
N GLY A 48 -4.51 -25.80 23.97
CA GLY A 48 -3.73 -25.03 24.93
C GLY A 48 -3.67 -23.53 24.67
N THR A 49 -4.37 -23.02 23.66
CA THR A 49 -4.48 -21.58 23.40
C THR A 49 -5.73 -20.98 24.05
N PRO A 50 -5.77 -19.67 24.28
CA PRO A 50 -6.96 -19.00 24.82
C PRO A 50 -8.24 -19.19 24.02
N VAL A 51 -8.13 -19.55 22.74
CA VAL A 51 -9.27 -19.70 21.83
C VAL A 51 -9.71 -21.15 21.60
N GLU A 52 -9.07 -22.14 22.25
CA GLU A 52 -9.38 -23.56 22.04
C GLU A 52 -10.89 -23.87 22.10
N HIS A 53 -11.57 -23.28 23.07
CA HIS A 53 -13.01 -23.48 23.28
C HIS A 53 -13.92 -22.61 22.40
N LEU A 54 -13.33 -21.71 21.61
CA LEU A 54 -14.04 -20.79 20.68
C LEU A 54 -13.94 -21.25 19.22
N ILE A 55 -13.12 -22.29 18.95
CA ILE A 55 -12.88 -22.78 17.60
C ILE A 55 -14.17 -23.39 17.02
N THR A 56 -14.48 -22.97 15.81
CA THR A 56 -15.50 -23.59 14.96
C THR A 56 -14.94 -23.79 13.55
N HIS A 57 -15.41 -24.83 12.87
CA HIS A 57 -15.09 -25.11 11.47
C HIS A 57 -16.27 -24.81 10.55
N ASP A 58 -17.40 -24.37 11.13
CA ASP A 58 -18.64 -24.11 10.41
C ASP A 58 -18.97 -22.62 10.39
N PHE A 59 -18.81 -22.00 9.22
CA PHE A 59 -19.18 -20.60 9.01
C PHE A 59 -20.68 -20.35 9.19
N GLU A 60 -21.55 -21.31 8.83
CA GLU A 60 -23.01 -21.14 8.95
C GLU A 60 -23.43 -21.01 10.43
N GLN A 61 -22.67 -21.59 11.36
CA GLN A 61 -22.90 -21.38 12.79
C GLN A 61 -22.72 -19.91 13.18
N ILE A 62 -21.71 -19.24 12.63
CA ILE A 62 -21.47 -17.82 12.85
C ILE A 62 -22.52 -16.97 12.17
N LEU A 63 -22.83 -17.31 10.92
CA LEU A 63 -23.77 -16.56 10.09
C LEU A 63 -25.17 -16.52 10.71
N ASN A 64 -25.65 -17.66 11.21
CA ASN A 64 -27.01 -17.81 11.75
C ASN A 64 -27.14 -17.40 13.24
N ASP A 65 -26.03 -17.04 13.90
CA ASP A 65 -26.07 -16.59 15.29
C ASP A 65 -26.37 -15.08 15.35
N GLU A 66 -27.58 -14.73 15.78
CA GLU A 66 -28.04 -13.36 15.90
C GLU A 66 -27.29 -12.52 16.95
N GLU A 67 -26.60 -13.15 17.89
CA GLU A 67 -25.80 -12.45 18.89
C GLU A 67 -24.49 -11.91 18.31
N VAL A 68 -23.97 -12.52 17.24
CA VAL A 68 -22.75 -12.05 16.55
C VAL A 68 -23.09 -10.80 15.74
N LYS A 69 -22.53 -9.65 16.12
CA LYS A 69 -22.79 -8.35 15.49
C LYS A 69 -21.68 -7.94 14.52
N ILE A 70 -20.45 -8.39 14.75
CA ILE A 70 -19.29 -8.02 13.94
C ILE A 70 -18.51 -9.28 13.55
N VAL A 71 -18.19 -9.39 12.28
CA VAL A 71 -17.33 -10.44 11.73
C VAL A 71 -15.98 -9.82 11.36
N VAL A 72 -14.90 -10.44 11.81
CA VAL A 72 -13.52 -9.98 11.59
C VAL A 72 -12.84 -10.94 10.62
N GLU A 73 -12.65 -10.53 9.37
CA GLU A 73 -12.02 -11.35 8.33
C GLU A 73 -10.52 -11.06 8.26
N VAL A 74 -9.71 -12.07 8.57
CA VAL A 74 -8.24 -11.99 8.57
C VAL A 74 -7.61 -13.28 8.01
N MET A 75 -8.30 -13.95 7.08
CA MET A 75 -7.86 -15.20 6.47
C MET A 75 -6.86 -14.98 5.33
N GLY A 76 -7.04 -13.92 4.54
CA GLY A 76 -6.28 -13.66 3.33
C GLY A 76 -6.81 -14.46 2.12
N GLY A 77 -6.34 -14.06 0.92
CA GLY A 77 -6.88 -14.56 -0.35
C GLY A 77 -8.25 -13.93 -0.68
N ILE A 78 -8.82 -14.27 -1.83
CA ILE A 78 -10.13 -13.75 -2.24
C ILE A 78 -11.24 -14.70 -1.82
N GLU A 79 -11.11 -15.98 -2.12
CA GLU A 79 -12.05 -17.01 -1.67
C GLU A 79 -11.40 -17.90 -0.59
N PRO A 80 -12.15 -18.28 0.43
CA PRO A 80 -13.57 -18.07 0.70
C PRO A 80 -13.90 -16.72 1.37
N ALA A 81 -12.93 -15.81 1.58
CA ALA A 81 -13.12 -14.56 2.29
C ALA A 81 -14.26 -13.70 1.70
N TYR A 82 -14.29 -13.52 0.37
CA TYR A 82 -15.35 -12.76 -0.29
C TYR A 82 -16.73 -13.35 -0.02
N THR A 83 -16.90 -14.65 -0.17
CA THR A 83 -18.18 -15.33 0.09
C THR A 83 -18.62 -15.12 1.54
N PHE A 84 -17.72 -15.25 2.51
CA PHE A 84 -18.06 -15.11 3.93
C PHE A 84 -18.38 -13.65 4.31
N VAL A 85 -17.58 -12.70 3.82
CA VAL A 85 -17.81 -11.27 4.04
C VAL A 85 -19.15 -10.84 3.45
N LYS A 86 -19.40 -11.18 2.19
CA LYS A 86 -20.66 -10.85 1.50
C LYS A 86 -21.88 -11.42 2.24
N LYS A 87 -21.84 -12.71 2.61
CA LYS A 87 -22.94 -13.32 3.38
C LYS A 87 -23.13 -12.65 4.74
N SER A 88 -22.05 -12.29 5.44
CA SER A 88 -22.12 -11.60 6.73
C SER A 88 -22.80 -10.24 6.61
N LEU A 89 -22.40 -9.45 5.60
CA LEU A 89 -23.02 -8.14 5.32
C LEU A 89 -24.51 -8.28 4.96
N LEU A 90 -24.87 -9.26 4.12
CA LEU A 90 -26.27 -9.54 3.77
C LEU A 90 -27.11 -10.01 4.98
N ALA A 91 -26.47 -10.64 5.96
CA ALA A 91 -27.10 -11.05 7.23
C ALA A 91 -27.15 -9.92 8.28
N GLY A 92 -26.80 -8.68 7.92
CA GLY A 92 -26.85 -7.53 8.82
C GLY A 92 -25.71 -7.49 9.85
N LYS A 93 -24.60 -8.18 9.60
CA LYS A 93 -23.42 -8.16 10.48
C LYS A 93 -22.37 -7.21 9.89
N SER A 94 -21.87 -6.28 10.72
CA SER A 94 -20.74 -5.43 10.34
C SER A 94 -19.49 -6.27 10.12
N VAL A 95 -18.58 -5.82 9.22
CA VAL A 95 -17.35 -6.54 8.91
C VAL A 95 -16.16 -5.62 9.04
N ALA A 96 -15.08 -6.14 9.69
CA ALA A 96 -13.75 -5.55 9.67
C ALA A 96 -12.79 -6.52 8.97
N THR A 97 -11.98 -6.02 8.01
CA THR A 97 -11.04 -6.86 7.26
C THR A 97 -9.66 -6.24 7.11
N SER A 98 -8.62 -7.08 7.04
CA SER A 98 -7.25 -6.69 6.66
C SER A 98 -6.90 -7.07 5.22
N ASN A 99 -7.85 -7.60 4.46
CA ASN A 99 -7.62 -8.26 3.19
C ASN A 99 -7.63 -7.28 2.01
N LYS A 100 -6.45 -6.75 1.68
CA LYS A 100 -6.28 -5.81 0.57
C LYS A 100 -6.76 -6.33 -0.79
N ALA A 101 -6.57 -7.63 -1.06
CA ALA A 101 -6.98 -8.22 -2.34
C ALA A 101 -8.50 -8.26 -2.47
N LEU A 102 -9.20 -8.57 -1.38
CA LEU A 102 -10.65 -8.52 -1.29
C LEU A 102 -11.17 -7.08 -1.51
N VAL A 103 -10.58 -6.12 -0.79
CA VAL A 103 -11.02 -4.71 -0.83
C VAL A 103 -10.76 -4.10 -2.20
N ALA A 104 -9.57 -4.30 -2.79
CA ALA A 104 -9.24 -3.77 -4.11
C ALA A 104 -10.15 -4.32 -5.22
N LYS A 105 -10.57 -5.60 -5.11
CA LYS A 105 -11.37 -6.25 -6.15
C LYS A 105 -12.88 -6.10 -5.97
N HIS A 106 -13.36 -6.17 -4.73
CA HIS A 106 -14.78 -6.26 -4.41
C HIS A 106 -15.27 -5.14 -3.48
N GLY A 107 -14.40 -4.16 -3.17
CA GLY A 107 -14.72 -3.11 -2.20
C GLY A 107 -15.98 -2.32 -2.53
N ALA A 108 -16.17 -1.90 -3.79
CA ALA A 108 -17.34 -1.16 -4.22
C ALA A 108 -18.67 -1.91 -3.94
N GLU A 109 -18.73 -3.20 -4.29
CA GLU A 109 -19.89 -4.04 -4.04
C GLU A 109 -20.16 -4.22 -2.54
N LEU A 110 -19.11 -4.52 -1.77
CA LEU A 110 -19.25 -4.77 -0.32
C LEU A 110 -19.64 -3.50 0.45
N LEU A 111 -19.14 -2.33 0.03
CA LEU A 111 -19.55 -1.03 0.55
C LEU A 111 -21.02 -0.72 0.24
N ALA A 112 -21.48 -1.03 -0.98
CA ALA A 112 -22.89 -0.86 -1.35
C ALA A 112 -23.80 -1.73 -0.49
N ILE A 113 -23.46 -3.03 -0.30
CA ILE A 113 -24.22 -3.94 0.56
C ILE A 113 -24.25 -3.44 2.01
N ALA A 114 -23.13 -2.98 2.54
CA ALA A 114 -23.04 -2.46 3.90
C ALA A 114 -23.93 -1.22 4.07
N LYS A 115 -23.91 -0.31 3.10
CA LYS A 115 -24.73 0.90 3.08
C LYS A 115 -26.23 0.57 3.02
N GLU A 116 -26.64 -0.34 2.14
CA GLU A 116 -28.04 -0.78 2.00
C GLU A 116 -28.60 -1.41 3.28
N ASN A 117 -27.76 -2.13 4.03
CA ASN A 117 -28.12 -2.78 5.28
C ASN A 117 -27.89 -1.91 6.53
N SER A 118 -27.43 -0.65 6.37
CA SER A 118 -27.12 0.28 7.48
C SER A 118 -26.10 -0.27 8.48
N ILE A 119 -25.10 -0.97 8.00
CA ILE A 119 -24.00 -1.57 8.76
C ILE A 119 -22.64 -1.12 8.22
N ASN A 120 -21.55 -1.60 8.81
CA ASN A 120 -20.21 -1.17 8.48
C ASN A 120 -19.41 -2.25 7.76
N PHE A 121 -18.70 -1.85 6.70
CA PHE A 121 -17.59 -2.58 6.10
C PHE A 121 -16.33 -1.75 6.27
N LEU A 122 -15.43 -2.13 7.18
CA LEU A 122 -14.25 -1.40 7.58
C LEU A 122 -12.98 -2.18 7.21
N TYR A 123 -11.94 -1.46 6.76
CA TYR A 123 -10.77 -2.10 6.15
C TYR A 123 -9.47 -1.31 6.37
N GLU A 124 -9.33 -0.61 7.52
CA GLU A 124 -8.13 0.19 7.85
C GLU A 124 -6.84 -0.59 7.65
N ALA A 125 -6.80 -1.84 8.11
CA ALA A 125 -5.61 -2.69 8.04
C ALA A 125 -5.26 -3.19 6.63
N SER A 126 -6.08 -2.89 5.61
CA SER A 126 -5.83 -3.35 4.24
C SER A 126 -4.74 -2.57 3.50
N VAL A 127 -4.40 -1.36 3.95
CA VAL A 127 -3.40 -0.50 3.29
C VAL A 127 -2.16 -0.31 4.14
N GLY A 128 -2.26 0.41 5.23
CA GLY A 128 -1.13 0.84 6.05
C GLY A 128 -0.66 -0.16 7.10
N GLY A 129 -1.25 -1.37 7.16
CA GLY A 129 -0.99 -2.29 8.28
C GLY A 129 -1.37 -1.64 9.61
N GLY A 130 -0.38 -1.23 10.41
CA GLY A 130 -0.61 -0.49 11.65
C GLY A 130 -0.73 1.03 11.50
N ILE A 131 -0.45 1.57 10.31
CA ILE A 131 -0.51 3.00 10.03
C ILE A 131 -1.96 3.39 9.74
N PRO A 132 -2.57 4.32 10.51
CA PRO A 132 -3.90 4.81 10.20
C PRO A 132 -3.85 5.73 8.97
N ILE A 133 -4.60 5.40 7.92
CA ILE A 133 -4.68 6.21 6.70
C ILE A 133 -6.11 6.30 6.16
N ILE A 134 -6.86 5.21 6.15
CA ILE A 134 -8.21 5.20 5.60
C ILE A 134 -9.13 6.06 6.45
N ARG A 135 -9.09 5.88 7.77
CA ARG A 135 -9.88 6.69 8.71
C ARG A 135 -9.48 8.16 8.71
N PRO A 136 -8.20 8.56 8.70
CA PRO A 136 -7.81 9.93 8.45
C PRO A 136 -8.41 10.53 7.17
N LEU A 137 -8.31 9.85 6.04
CA LEU A 137 -8.86 10.33 4.76
C LEU A 137 -10.39 10.49 4.80
N THR A 138 -11.09 9.58 5.49
CA THR A 138 -12.56 9.53 5.51
C THR A 138 -13.20 10.29 6.68
N SER A 139 -12.42 10.74 7.65
CA SER A 139 -12.94 11.40 8.86
C SER A 139 -12.21 12.68 9.23
N SER A 140 -10.88 12.68 9.19
CA SER A 140 -10.08 13.82 9.70
C SER A 140 -9.74 14.83 8.62
N LEU A 141 -9.52 14.38 7.39
CA LEU A 141 -9.11 15.20 6.24
C LEU A 141 -10.29 15.53 5.31
N THR A 142 -11.52 15.38 5.78
CA THR A 142 -12.74 15.60 4.99
C THR A 142 -13.02 17.06 4.63
N GLY A 143 -12.28 17.99 5.22
CA GLY A 143 -12.32 19.40 4.86
C GLY A 143 -11.44 19.77 3.67
N ASP A 144 -10.60 18.84 3.23
CA ASP A 144 -9.64 19.04 2.16
C ASP A 144 -10.03 18.27 0.90
N GLU A 145 -9.71 18.83 -0.25
CA GLU A 145 -9.54 18.08 -1.48
C GLU A 145 -8.13 17.52 -1.50
N ILE A 146 -8.03 16.20 -1.56
CA ILE A 146 -6.72 15.52 -1.58
C ILE A 146 -6.15 15.62 -2.99
N GLU A 147 -5.02 16.28 -3.12
CA GLU A 147 -4.31 16.51 -4.38
C GLU A 147 -3.29 15.41 -4.68
N GLU A 148 -2.69 14.85 -3.62
CA GLU A 148 -1.65 13.84 -3.76
C GLU A 148 -1.66 12.86 -2.59
N ILE A 149 -1.48 11.57 -2.92
CA ILE A 149 -1.04 10.53 -1.99
C ILE A 149 0.17 9.86 -2.62
N THR A 150 1.31 9.90 -1.93
CA THR A 150 2.53 9.21 -2.34
C THR A 150 3.07 8.41 -1.16
N GLY A 151 3.34 7.13 -1.33
CA GLY A 151 3.71 6.28 -0.22
C GLY A 151 4.76 5.22 -0.52
N ILE A 152 5.54 4.92 0.51
CA ILE A 152 6.30 3.68 0.63
C ILE A 152 5.35 2.68 1.28
N LEU A 153 4.67 1.88 0.46
CA LEU A 153 3.58 1.00 0.90
C LEU A 153 4.00 -0.47 1.08
N ASN A 154 5.26 -0.78 0.78
CA ASN A 154 5.80 -2.14 0.92
C ASN A 154 7.12 -2.13 1.71
N GLY A 155 7.13 -2.76 2.88
CA GLY A 155 8.27 -2.79 3.78
C GLY A 155 9.42 -3.67 3.27
N THR A 156 9.13 -4.75 2.52
CA THR A 156 10.15 -5.65 1.96
C THR A 156 11.02 -4.91 0.95
N THR A 157 10.41 -4.22 0.00
CA THR A 157 11.14 -3.46 -1.03
C THR A 157 11.88 -2.27 -0.44
N ASN A 158 11.30 -1.57 0.55
CA ASN A 158 12.00 -0.48 1.22
C ASN A 158 13.21 -0.99 2.00
N TYR A 159 13.09 -2.12 2.69
CA TYR A 159 14.23 -2.78 3.35
C TYR A 159 15.33 -3.12 2.34
N MET A 160 14.97 -3.74 1.22
CA MET A 160 15.94 -4.12 0.18
C MET A 160 16.68 -2.90 -0.38
N LEU A 161 15.96 -1.87 -0.79
CA LEU A 161 16.55 -0.64 -1.33
C LEU A 161 17.39 0.11 -0.29
N SER A 162 16.98 0.12 0.98
CA SER A 162 17.77 0.71 2.08
C SER A 162 19.10 -0.02 2.28
N LYS A 163 19.09 -1.35 2.25
CA LYS A 163 20.31 -2.17 2.35
C LYS A 163 21.24 -1.98 1.16
N MET A 164 20.72 -2.00 -0.07
CA MET A 164 21.49 -1.74 -1.28
C MET A 164 22.16 -0.36 -1.20
N TYR A 165 21.42 0.65 -0.73
CA TYR A 165 21.94 2.00 -0.60
C TYR A 165 23.02 2.11 0.51
N ASN A 166 22.71 1.63 1.73
CA ASN A 166 23.58 1.86 2.89
C ASN A 166 24.82 0.96 2.89
N GLU A 167 24.69 -0.29 2.47
CA GLU A 167 25.75 -1.31 2.56
C GLU A 167 26.41 -1.60 1.20
N GLY A 168 25.84 -1.13 0.08
CA GLY A 168 26.37 -1.42 -1.26
C GLY A 168 26.15 -2.87 -1.69
N ALA A 169 25.24 -3.58 -1.02
CA ALA A 169 24.91 -4.97 -1.32
C ALA A 169 24.13 -5.09 -2.64
N ASP A 170 24.31 -6.21 -3.35
CA ASP A 170 23.56 -6.48 -4.55
C ASP A 170 22.13 -6.99 -4.25
N TYR A 171 21.24 -6.88 -5.25
CA TYR A 171 19.84 -7.24 -5.14
C TYR A 171 19.61 -8.68 -4.64
N ASP A 172 20.32 -9.67 -5.22
CA ASP A 172 20.11 -11.09 -4.90
C ASP A 172 20.56 -11.43 -3.48
N ALA A 173 21.65 -10.82 -3.01
CA ALA A 173 22.13 -11.02 -1.65
C ALA A 173 21.13 -10.44 -0.63
N VAL A 174 20.60 -9.25 -0.89
CA VAL A 174 19.62 -8.60 -0.01
C VAL A 174 18.28 -9.32 -0.02
N LEU A 175 17.82 -9.83 -1.17
CA LEU A 175 16.61 -10.63 -1.25
C LEU A 175 16.72 -11.90 -0.39
N LYS A 176 17.84 -12.63 -0.47
CA LYS A 176 18.07 -13.81 0.37
C LYS A 176 18.10 -13.46 1.86
N GLU A 177 18.66 -12.32 2.23
CA GLU A 177 18.64 -11.85 3.62
C GLU A 177 17.20 -11.52 4.06
N ALA A 178 16.43 -10.81 3.23
CA ALA A 178 15.02 -10.51 3.51
C ALA A 178 14.19 -11.78 3.73
N GLN A 179 14.41 -12.81 2.90
CA GLN A 179 13.77 -14.12 3.06
C GLN A 179 14.19 -14.82 4.36
N ALA A 180 15.48 -14.82 4.69
CA ALA A 180 16.00 -15.41 5.92
C ALA A 180 15.45 -14.73 7.19
N ARG A 181 15.17 -13.42 7.12
CA ARG A 181 14.55 -12.64 8.20
C ARG A 181 13.01 -12.75 8.25
N GLY A 182 12.40 -13.40 7.25
CA GLY A 182 10.95 -13.51 7.13
C GLY A 182 10.25 -12.22 6.66
N TYR A 183 10.98 -11.29 6.06
CA TYR A 183 10.42 -10.07 5.44
C TYR A 183 9.91 -10.35 4.04
N ALA A 184 10.49 -11.29 3.32
CA ALA A 184 10.03 -11.78 2.03
C ALA A 184 9.67 -13.26 2.10
N GLU A 185 8.62 -13.65 1.39
CA GLU A 185 8.23 -15.05 1.21
C GLU A 185 9.16 -15.75 0.21
N ARG A 186 8.98 -17.08 0.07
CA ARG A 186 9.74 -17.85 -0.93
C ARG A 186 9.48 -17.38 -2.35
N ASP A 187 8.26 -17.01 -2.66
CA ASP A 187 7.88 -16.29 -3.88
C ASP A 187 7.64 -14.82 -3.52
N PRO A 188 8.63 -13.93 -3.77
CA PRO A 188 8.55 -12.54 -3.39
C PRO A 188 7.89 -11.65 -4.47
N SER A 189 7.37 -12.22 -5.56
CA SER A 189 6.91 -11.47 -6.74
C SER A 189 5.88 -10.39 -6.39
N ALA A 190 4.95 -10.69 -5.49
CA ALA A 190 3.96 -9.71 -5.05
C ALA A 190 4.59 -8.42 -4.47
N ASP A 191 5.73 -8.55 -3.79
CA ASP A 191 6.47 -7.43 -3.22
C ASP A 191 7.38 -6.78 -4.28
N VAL A 192 8.31 -7.56 -4.84
CA VAL A 192 9.41 -7.01 -5.65
C VAL A 192 8.97 -6.53 -7.04
N GLU A 193 7.83 -7.02 -7.55
CA GLU A 193 7.21 -6.54 -8.79
C GLU A 193 6.21 -5.39 -8.56
N GLY A 194 5.99 -4.98 -7.29
CA GLY A 194 5.15 -3.84 -6.92
C GLY A 194 3.64 -4.12 -6.80
N HIS A 195 3.19 -5.36 -6.98
CA HIS A 195 1.76 -5.70 -6.98
C HIS A 195 1.07 -5.46 -5.64
N ASP A 196 1.78 -5.64 -4.51
CA ASP A 196 1.27 -5.30 -3.18
C ASP A 196 1.01 -3.80 -3.05
N ALA A 197 1.97 -2.97 -3.45
CA ALA A 197 1.84 -1.51 -3.42
C ALA A 197 0.75 -1.01 -4.38
N CYS A 198 0.61 -1.66 -5.55
CA CYS A 198 -0.42 -1.36 -6.55
C CYS A 198 -1.84 -1.53 -5.99
N ARG A 199 -2.15 -2.66 -5.35
CA ARG A 199 -3.47 -2.86 -4.73
C ARG A 199 -3.77 -1.82 -3.64
N LYS A 200 -2.75 -1.44 -2.86
CA LYS A 200 -2.90 -0.45 -1.80
C LYS A 200 -3.17 0.95 -2.35
N ILE A 201 -2.43 1.38 -3.36
CA ILE A 201 -2.67 2.69 -3.96
C ILE A 201 -4.00 2.75 -4.71
N ALA A 202 -4.45 1.65 -5.32
CA ALA A 202 -5.78 1.57 -5.94
C ALA A 202 -6.90 1.82 -4.92
N ILE A 203 -6.79 1.26 -3.72
CA ILE A 203 -7.76 1.50 -2.62
C ILE A 203 -7.74 2.99 -2.24
N LEU A 204 -6.56 3.57 -2.03
CA LEU A 204 -6.44 4.99 -1.65
C LEU A 204 -6.95 5.92 -2.74
N SER A 205 -6.63 5.63 -4.00
CA SER A 205 -7.11 6.37 -5.17
C SER A 205 -8.64 6.30 -5.30
N SER A 206 -9.23 5.13 -5.02
CA SER A 206 -10.69 4.98 -5.01
C SER A 206 -11.33 5.82 -3.91
N ILE A 207 -10.73 5.90 -2.72
CA ILE A 207 -11.22 6.72 -1.61
C ILE A 207 -11.24 8.20 -1.98
N ILE A 208 -10.15 8.74 -2.54
CA ILE A 208 -10.06 10.19 -2.83
C ILE A 208 -10.82 10.61 -4.09
N SER A 209 -11.08 9.67 -5.01
CA SER A 209 -11.88 9.95 -6.22
C SER A 209 -13.38 9.74 -6.02
N GLY A 210 -13.76 8.91 -5.04
CA GLY A 210 -15.15 8.45 -4.87
C GLY A 210 -15.61 7.44 -5.93
N LYS A 211 -14.73 6.97 -6.81
CA LYS A 211 -14.98 6.02 -7.90
C LYS A 211 -14.02 4.83 -7.80
N LEU A 212 -14.37 3.72 -8.44
CA LEU A 212 -13.51 2.54 -8.49
C LEU A 212 -12.27 2.81 -9.35
N VAL A 213 -11.10 2.75 -8.75
CA VAL A 213 -9.82 2.67 -9.46
C VAL A 213 -9.41 1.20 -9.52
N ASP A 214 -9.39 0.65 -10.73
CA ASP A 214 -8.99 -0.73 -10.96
C ASP A 214 -7.45 -0.82 -10.88
N PHE A 215 -6.95 -1.68 -10.01
CA PHE A 215 -5.50 -1.88 -9.87
C PHE A 215 -4.85 -2.45 -11.14
N GLU A 216 -5.62 -3.09 -12.03
CA GLU A 216 -5.13 -3.61 -13.32
C GLU A 216 -4.83 -2.47 -14.32
N ASP A 217 -5.40 -1.27 -14.14
CA ASP A 217 -5.12 -0.10 -14.98
C ASP A 217 -3.91 0.71 -14.50
N ILE A 218 -3.41 0.45 -13.28
CA ILE A 218 -2.28 1.19 -12.71
C ILE A 218 -0.98 0.65 -13.28
N TYR A 219 -0.20 1.53 -13.95
CA TYR A 219 1.16 1.16 -14.35
C TYR A 219 1.97 0.77 -13.14
N THR A 220 2.54 -0.44 -13.19
CA THR A 220 3.28 -1.01 -12.06
C THR A 220 4.63 -1.54 -12.53
N GLU A 221 5.69 -0.96 -11.95
CA GLU A 221 7.08 -1.36 -12.16
C GLU A 221 7.71 -1.68 -10.80
N GLY A 222 8.31 -2.87 -10.68
CA GLY A 222 8.98 -3.33 -9.47
C GLY A 222 10.44 -2.91 -9.38
N ILE A 223 11.14 -3.46 -8.38
CA ILE A 223 12.55 -3.14 -8.10
C ILE A 223 13.55 -4.14 -8.69
N THR A 224 13.09 -5.15 -9.44
CA THR A 224 13.93 -6.25 -9.92
C THR A 224 15.02 -5.81 -10.91
N ASN A 225 14.83 -4.67 -11.57
CA ASN A 225 15.78 -4.09 -12.51
C ASN A 225 16.76 -3.09 -11.89
N ILE A 226 16.63 -2.79 -10.59
CA ILE A 226 17.52 -1.85 -9.90
C ILE A 226 18.88 -2.53 -9.68
N ALA A 227 19.90 -2.00 -10.34
CA ALA A 227 21.27 -2.50 -10.25
C ALA A 227 22.12 -1.73 -9.22
N ALA A 228 23.22 -2.32 -8.80
CA ALA A 228 24.19 -1.66 -7.91
C ALA A 228 24.72 -0.33 -8.47
N ASN A 229 24.87 -0.22 -9.81
CA ASN A 229 25.28 1.02 -10.44
C ASN A 229 24.24 2.13 -10.34
N ASP A 230 22.92 1.80 -10.39
CA ASP A 230 21.85 2.79 -10.17
C ASP A 230 21.96 3.39 -8.76
N ILE A 231 22.31 2.57 -7.77
CA ILE A 231 22.55 3.02 -6.39
C ILE A 231 23.75 3.96 -6.30
N LYS A 232 24.84 3.70 -7.06
CA LYS A 232 26.00 4.60 -7.09
C LYS A 232 25.63 5.96 -7.67
N TYR A 233 24.88 6.00 -8.76
CA TYR A 233 24.36 7.25 -9.32
C TYR A 233 23.44 7.98 -8.35
N ALA A 234 22.52 7.27 -7.69
CA ALA A 234 21.66 7.86 -6.66
C ALA A 234 22.50 8.52 -5.54
N LYS A 235 23.55 7.84 -5.06
CA LYS A 235 24.48 8.41 -4.06
C LYS A 235 25.22 9.65 -4.57
N ALA A 236 25.71 9.62 -5.82
CA ALA A 236 26.40 10.76 -6.42
C ALA A 236 25.50 11.99 -6.53
N MET A 237 24.21 11.80 -6.75
CA MET A 237 23.19 12.86 -6.77
C MET A 237 22.68 13.24 -5.36
N GLY A 238 23.09 12.54 -4.30
CA GLY A 238 22.54 12.73 -2.96
C GLY A 238 21.10 12.27 -2.79
N MET A 239 20.57 11.48 -3.74
CA MET A 239 19.20 10.97 -3.76
C MET A 239 19.14 9.51 -3.29
N LYS A 240 17.93 9.02 -3.00
CA LYS A 240 17.68 7.60 -2.68
C LYS A 240 16.64 7.01 -3.63
N ILE A 241 16.82 5.75 -4.01
CA ILE A 241 15.80 5.02 -4.76
C ILE A 241 14.79 4.43 -3.77
N LYS A 242 13.50 4.70 -4.00
CA LYS A 242 12.38 4.14 -3.26
C LYS A 242 11.36 3.57 -4.23
N LEU A 243 10.70 2.46 -3.89
CA LEU A 243 9.49 2.04 -4.61
C LEU A 243 8.34 2.90 -4.10
N LEU A 244 7.88 3.83 -4.92
CA LEU A 244 6.77 4.71 -4.59
C LEU A 244 5.49 4.23 -5.27
N ALA A 245 4.40 4.23 -4.51
CA ALA A 245 3.05 4.14 -5.01
C ALA A 245 2.42 5.52 -4.88
N SER A 246 2.05 6.10 -5.99
CA SER A 246 1.65 7.51 -6.08
C SER A 246 0.30 7.63 -6.77
N CYS A 247 -0.52 8.54 -6.29
CA CYS A 247 -1.74 9.00 -6.91
C CYS A 247 -1.79 10.52 -6.82
N LYS A 248 -1.82 11.20 -7.97
CA LYS A 248 -1.82 12.66 -8.05
C LYS A 248 -2.99 13.14 -8.90
N ARG A 249 -3.60 14.23 -8.48
CA ARG A 249 -4.67 14.88 -9.21
C ARG A 249 -4.10 15.94 -10.15
N GLU A 250 -4.39 15.84 -11.43
CA GLU A 250 -4.06 16.84 -12.44
C GLU A 250 -5.36 17.35 -13.08
N GLY A 251 -5.90 18.46 -12.55
CA GLY A 251 -7.22 18.96 -12.95
C GLY A 251 -8.33 17.97 -12.57
N ASP A 252 -9.10 17.54 -13.59
CA ASP A 252 -10.21 16.57 -13.39
C ASP A 252 -9.77 15.11 -13.48
N LYS A 253 -8.50 14.85 -13.79
CA LYS A 253 -7.94 13.51 -13.97
C LYS A 253 -7.08 13.10 -12.79
N LEU A 254 -6.88 11.81 -12.66
CA LEU A 254 -6.06 11.18 -11.63
C LEU A 254 -4.97 10.36 -12.31
N ASP A 255 -3.71 10.67 -12.00
CA ASP A 255 -2.55 9.83 -12.35
C ASP A 255 -2.29 8.87 -11.19
N ALA A 256 -2.16 7.58 -11.47
CA ALA A 256 -1.79 6.58 -10.48
C ALA A 256 -0.68 5.66 -11.02
N ILE A 257 0.41 5.52 -10.26
CA ILE A 257 1.59 4.77 -10.69
C ILE A 257 2.27 4.09 -9.50
N VAL A 258 2.88 2.93 -9.75
CA VAL A 258 3.83 2.29 -8.84
C VAL A 258 5.14 2.11 -9.60
N ALA A 259 6.20 2.74 -9.12
CA ALA A 259 7.51 2.63 -9.77
C ALA A 259 8.66 2.95 -8.80
N PRO A 260 9.88 2.45 -9.07
CA PRO A 260 11.08 2.98 -8.46
C PRO A 260 11.25 4.45 -8.83
N CYS A 261 11.52 5.28 -7.82
CA CYS A 261 11.77 6.71 -8.00
C CYS A 261 13.02 7.12 -7.23
N LEU A 262 13.79 8.03 -7.82
CA LEU A 262 14.84 8.80 -7.12
C LEU A 262 14.16 9.89 -6.31
N VAL A 263 14.35 9.86 -5.01
CA VAL A 263 13.73 10.79 -4.06
C VAL A 263 14.77 11.78 -3.57
N GLU A 264 14.48 13.07 -3.70
CA GLU A 264 15.34 14.16 -3.24
C GLU A 264 15.38 14.26 -1.71
N PRO A 265 16.49 14.78 -1.12
CA PRO A 265 16.63 14.94 0.34
C PRO A 265 15.56 15.85 0.99
N SER A 266 14.98 16.76 0.21
CA SER A 266 13.90 17.66 0.63
C SER A 266 12.56 16.97 0.81
N HIS A 267 12.35 15.84 0.14
CA HIS A 267 11.08 15.11 0.17
C HIS A 267 10.93 14.33 1.49
N PRO A 268 9.76 14.38 2.17
CA PRO A 268 9.56 13.71 3.46
C PRO A 268 9.83 12.20 3.45
N LEU A 269 9.60 11.52 2.33
CA LEU A 269 9.83 10.07 2.19
C LEU A 269 11.32 9.67 2.07
N TYR A 270 12.23 10.63 1.85
CA TYR A 270 13.66 10.36 1.71
C TYR A 270 14.26 9.63 2.92
N SER A 271 13.84 10.01 4.13
CA SER A 271 14.39 9.49 5.38
C SER A 271 13.78 8.17 5.86
N ILE A 272 12.82 7.62 5.13
CA ILE A 272 12.13 6.38 5.53
C ILE A 272 12.97 5.18 5.14
N GLU A 273 13.46 4.44 6.12
CA GLU A 273 14.41 3.33 5.95
C GLU A 273 13.84 1.99 6.46
N ASP A 274 14.56 0.92 6.16
CA ASP A 274 14.28 -0.44 6.61
C ASP A 274 12.87 -0.92 6.21
N VAL A 275 12.20 -1.62 7.13
CA VAL A 275 10.86 -2.20 6.92
C VAL A 275 9.71 -1.20 7.16
N PHE A 276 10.04 0.04 7.50
CA PHE A 276 9.03 1.06 7.78
C PHE A 276 8.37 1.57 6.52
N ASN A 277 7.10 1.90 6.67
CA ASN A 277 6.28 2.51 5.64
C ASN A 277 5.95 3.94 6.02
N ALA A 278 5.67 4.76 5.01
CA ALA A 278 5.13 6.10 5.20
C ALA A 278 4.20 6.45 4.04
N ILE A 279 3.18 7.24 4.35
CA ILE A 279 2.18 7.71 3.40
C ILE A 279 2.13 9.22 3.52
N PHE A 280 2.61 9.90 2.49
CA PHE A 280 2.53 11.33 2.33
C PHE A 280 1.18 11.68 1.71
N VAL A 281 0.53 12.71 2.23
CA VAL A 281 -0.76 13.21 1.77
C VAL A 281 -0.68 14.72 1.66
N ARG A 282 -1.07 15.26 0.51
CA ARG A 282 -1.22 16.70 0.29
C ARG A 282 -2.68 17.05 0.09
N GLY A 283 -3.18 17.92 0.94
CA GLY A 283 -4.50 18.53 0.82
C GLY A 283 -4.39 19.98 0.36
N ASN A 284 -5.40 20.46 -0.35
CA ASN A 284 -5.41 21.82 -0.91
C ASN A 284 -5.44 22.93 0.16
N MET A 285 -5.90 22.65 1.37
CA MET A 285 -5.98 23.63 2.48
C MET A 285 -5.03 23.31 3.63
N LEU A 286 -4.91 22.05 4.01
CA LEU A 286 -4.01 21.60 5.07
C LEU A 286 -2.54 21.65 4.62
N GLY A 287 -2.28 21.43 3.31
CA GLY A 287 -0.93 21.22 2.80
C GLY A 287 -0.43 19.80 3.10
N ASP A 288 0.84 19.68 3.42
CA ASP A 288 1.54 18.40 3.54
C ASP A 288 1.34 17.75 4.91
N SER A 289 1.00 16.49 4.91
CA SER A 289 0.96 15.62 6.09
C SER A 289 1.57 14.26 5.78
N MET A 290 2.07 13.57 6.79
CA MET A 290 2.67 12.25 6.62
C MET A 290 2.27 11.31 7.76
N PHE A 291 1.94 10.07 7.40
CA PHE A 291 1.63 8.99 8.32
C PHE A 291 2.75 7.94 8.23
N TYR A 292 3.39 7.65 9.35
CA TYR A 292 4.58 6.79 9.41
C TYR A 292 4.41 5.70 10.45
N GLY A 293 4.94 4.51 10.17
CA GLY A 293 4.93 3.41 11.13
C GLY A 293 5.22 2.04 10.50
N SER A 294 4.76 0.99 11.17
CA SER A 294 4.89 -0.38 10.70
C SER A 294 3.78 -0.73 9.71
N GLY A 295 4.14 -0.90 8.45
CA GLY A 295 3.22 -1.23 7.36
C GLY A 295 2.73 -2.69 7.36
N ALA A 296 3.28 -3.54 8.22
CA ALA A 296 2.93 -4.95 8.40
C ALA A 296 3.30 -5.43 9.81
N GLY A 297 2.93 -6.66 10.13
CA GLY A 297 3.28 -7.33 11.38
C GLY A 297 2.05 -7.71 12.21
N LYS A 298 2.21 -8.71 13.08
CA LYS A 298 1.13 -9.30 13.88
C LYS A 298 0.34 -8.24 14.67
N LEU A 299 1.01 -7.54 15.57
CA LEU A 299 0.34 -6.59 16.46
C LEU A 299 -0.01 -5.26 15.81
N PRO A 300 0.84 -4.66 14.94
CA PRO A 300 0.46 -3.45 14.21
C PRO A 300 -0.82 -3.63 13.39
N THR A 301 -0.88 -4.67 12.56
CA THR A 301 -2.06 -4.97 11.74
C THR A 301 -3.29 -5.30 12.60
N ALA A 302 -3.12 -6.11 13.64
CA ALA A 302 -4.19 -6.43 14.58
C ALA A 302 -4.72 -5.19 15.30
N SER A 303 -3.85 -4.23 15.65
CA SER A 303 -4.26 -2.97 16.28
C SER A 303 -5.19 -2.15 15.37
N ALA A 304 -4.90 -2.09 14.08
CA ALA A 304 -5.77 -1.40 13.11
C ALA A 304 -7.13 -2.12 12.96
N VAL A 305 -7.12 -3.47 12.86
CA VAL A 305 -8.35 -4.28 12.84
C VAL A 305 -9.18 -4.07 14.11
N VAL A 306 -8.56 -4.06 15.29
CA VAL A 306 -9.29 -3.80 16.55
C VAL A 306 -9.84 -2.36 16.58
N GLY A 307 -9.12 -1.41 15.98
CA GLY A 307 -9.64 -0.06 15.76
C GLY A 307 -10.95 -0.05 14.96
N ASP A 308 -11.04 -0.87 13.91
CA ASP A 308 -12.24 -1.05 13.10
C ASP A 308 -13.35 -1.75 13.88
N ILE A 309 -13.02 -2.77 14.68
CA ILE A 309 -14.00 -3.42 15.58
C ILE A 309 -14.61 -2.39 16.55
N VAL A 310 -13.78 -1.54 17.16
CA VAL A 310 -14.23 -0.49 18.08
C VAL A 310 -15.13 0.52 17.36
N GLU A 311 -14.78 0.90 16.14
CA GLU A 311 -15.59 1.82 15.33
C GLU A 311 -16.93 1.20 14.93
N ALA A 312 -16.94 -0.04 14.47
CA ALA A 312 -18.16 -0.80 14.16
C ALA A 312 -19.04 -0.95 15.40
N ALA A 313 -18.44 -1.29 16.55
CA ALA A 313 -19.16 -1.49 17.81
C ALA A 313 -19.88 -0.21 18.29
N LYS A 314 -19.30 0.96 18.06
CA LYS A 314 -19.95 2.25 18.37
C LYS A 314 -21.06 2.64 17.41
N ASN A 315 -21.13 2.00 16.25
CA ASN A 315 -21.97 2.40 15.13
C ASN A 315 -22.69 1.19 14.51
N LEU A 316 -23.26 0.30 15.34
CA LEU A 316 -23.88 -0.96 14.88
C LEU A 316 -25.08 -0.76 13.94
N ASP A 317 -25.85 0.32 14.13
CA ASP A 317 -27.12 0.54 13.41
C ASP A 317 -27.01 1.60 12.32
N ARG A 318 -25.79 1.91 11.86
CA ARG A 318 -25.57 2.88 10.79
C ARG A 318 -24.31 2.58 10.01
N SER A 319 -24.34 2.85 8.70
CA SER A 319 -23.13 2.83 7.87
C SER A 319 -22.35 4.13 8.03
N MET A 320 -21.05 4.01 8.38
CA MET A 320 -20.14 5.13 8.58
C MET A 320 -19.36 5.49 7.33
N MET A 321 -19.12 4.52 6.45
CA MET A 321 -18.25 4.68 5.29
C MET A 321 -19.04 4.49 3.99
N SER A 322 -19.03 5.53 3.15
CA SER A 322 -19.37 5.42 1.75
C SER A 322 -18.21 6.06 1.00
N THR A 323 -17.20 5.27 0.66
CA THR A 323 -15.93 5.81 0.16
C THR A 323 -15.91 5.92 -1.34
N TRP A 324 -16.32 4.89 -2.07
CA TRP A 324 -16.45 4.93 -3.53
C TRP A 324 -17.60 4.04 -3.99
N ASP A 325 -18.06 4.28 -5.20
CA ASP A 325 -19.07 3.48 -5.89
C ASP A 325 -18.46 2.56 -6.95
N SER A 326 -19.29 1.87 -7.72
CA SER A 326 -18.85 0.94 -8.77
C SER A 326 -18.53 1.62 -10.11
N GLU A 327 -18.71 2.93 -10.24
CA GLU A 327 -18.33 3.66 -11.43
C GLU A 327 -16.80 3.64 -11.56
N LYS A 328 -16.29 3.07 -12.67
CA LYS A 328 -14.85 2.99 -12.90
C LYS A 328 -14.31 4.36 -13.28
N LEU A 329 -13.25 4.79 -12.59
CA LEU A 329 -12.49 5.98 -12.95
C LEU A 329 -11.53 5.66 -14.10
N GLU A 330 -11.52 6.48 -15.14
CA GLU A 330 -10.47 6.47 -16.15
C GLU A 330 -9.28 7.26 -15.63
N LEU A 331 -8.14 6.59 -15.51
CA LEU A 331 -6.88 7.22 -15.12
C LEU A 331 -6.29 8.05 -16.27
N GLU A 332 -5.41 9.00 -15.93
CA GLU A 332 -4.56 9.65 -16.93
C GLU A 332 -3.70 8.60 -17.63
N GLU A 333 -3.56 8.70 -18.95
CA GLU A 333 -2.66 7.81 -19.67
C GLU A 333 -1.20 8.07 -19.25
N LYS A 334 -0.45 7.01 -18.96
CA LYS A 334 0.96 7.10 -18.53
C LYS A 334 1.79 8.02 -19.45
N ALA A 335 1.55 7.96 -20.76
CA ALA A 335 2.26 8.76 -21.74
C ALA A 335 2.12 10.28 -21.52
N GLU A 336 1.02 10.74 -20.91
CA GLU A 336 0.75 12.15 -20.66
C GLU A 336 1.32 12.66 -19.34
N THR A 337 1.65 11.76 -18.41
CA THR A 337 2.19 12.14 -17.08
C THR A 337 3.57 12.75 -17.20
N LYS A 338 3.82 13.85 -16.46
CA LYS A 338 5.03 14.65 -16.57
C LYS A 338 5.95 14.43 -15.39
N LYS A 339 7.20 14.05 -15.66
CA LYS A 339 8.23 13.81 -14.64
C LYS A 339 9.61 14.24 -15.17
N LYS A 340 10.59 14.30 -14.28
CA LYS A 340 12.01 14.24 -14.64
C LYS A 340 12.43 12.78 -14.67
N PHE A 341 13.40 12.47 -15.54
CA PHE A 341 13.94 11.12 -15.68
C PHE A 341 15.45 11.15 -15.50
N PHE A 342 15.93 10.32 -14.59
CA PHE A 342 17.35 9.95 -14.59
C PHE A 342 17.53 8.82 -15.60
N VAL A 343 18.51 8.96 -16.47
CA VAL A 343 18.82 7.98 -17.51
C VAL A 343 20.26 7.57 -17.39
N ARG A 344 20.52 6.26 -17.30
CA ARG A 344 21.86 5.68 -17.35
C ARG A 344 22.15 5.17 -18.75
N MET A 345 23.29 5.55 -19.30
CA MET A 345 23.62 5.34 -20.69
C MET A 345 25.05 4.79 -20.84
N GLN A 346 25.22 3.79 -21.69
CA GLN A 346 26.53 3.28 -22.07
C GLN A 346 27.22 4.23 -23.04
N GLY A 347 28.51 4.51 -22.81
CA GLY A 347 29.32 5.36 -23.68
C GLY A 347 30.07 6.42 -22.90
N ASP A 348 30.69 7.33 -23.66
CA ASP A 348 31.44 8.45 -23.11
C ASP A 348 30.59 9.74 -23.20
N ALA A 349 30.45 10.41 -22.07
CA ALA A 349 29.71 11.67 -21.98
C ALA A 349 30.26 12.75 -22.93
N GLU A 350 31.61 12.87 -23.08
CA GLU A 350 32.19 13.86 -23.98
C GLU A 350 31.78 13.67 -25.43
N THR A 351 31.50 12.42 -25.83
CA THR A 351 31.12 12.06 -27.19
C THR A 351 29.62 12.17 -27.43
N LEU A 352 28.80 11.83 -26.44
CA LEU A 352 27.35 11.66 -26.58
C LEU A 352 26.52 12.83 -26.03
N ALA A 353 27.08 13.68 -25.16
CA ALA A 353 26.33 14.75 -24.50
C ALA A 353 25.66 15.72 -25.49
N GLU A 354 26.33 16.10 -26.59
CA GLU A 354 25.74 16.99 -27.57
C GLU A 354 24.50 16.36 -28.25
N GLN A 355 24.57 15.09 -28.57
CA GLN A 355 23.44 14.35 -29.16
C GLN A 355 22.30 14.20 -28.16
N VAL A 356 22.62 13.91 -26.87
CA VAL A 356 21.62 13.83 -25.78
C VAL A 356 20.90 15.16 -25.63
N VAL A 357 21.62 16.29 -25.56
CA VAL A 357 21.03 17.63 -25.44
C VAL A 357 20.18 17.99 -26.66
N ASN A 358 20.59 17.60 -27.86
CA ASN A 358 19.83 17.87 -29.08
C ASN A 358 18.49 17.15 -29.12
N ILE A 359 18.38 15.98 -28.50
CA ILE A 359 17.18 15.13 -28.52
C ILE A 359 16.31 15.32 -27.28
N PHE A 360 16.89 15.28 -26.07
CA PHE A 360 16.16 15.42 -24.81
C PHE A 360 15.98 16.88 -24.35
N GLY A 361 16.64 17.84 -25.03
CA GLY A 361 16.72 19.22 -24.55
C GLY A 361 17.75 19.39 -23.45
N PRO A 362 17.61 20.41 -22.58
CA PRO A 362 18.55 20.62 -21.47
C PRO A 362 18.55 19.45 -20.51
N VAL A 363 19.74 18.94 -20.21
CA VAL A 363 19.95 17.85 -19.24
C VAL A 363 21.05 18.20 -18.25
N GLU A 364 21.00 17.62 -17.07
CA GLU A 364 22.05 17.66 -16.08
C GLU A 364 22.87 16.35 -16.15
N LEU A 365 24.15 16.45 -16.53
CA LEU A 365 25.01 15.28 -16.62
C LEU A 365 25.46 14.82 -15.24
N VAL A 366 25.48 13.51 -15.03
CA VAL A 366 25.92 12.85 -13.80
C VAL A 366 27.03 11.86 -14.14
N GLN A 367 28.18 12.02 -13.54
CA GLN A 367 29.30 11.10 -13.68
C GLN A 367 29.67 10.49 -12.33
N VAL A 368 30.05 9.22 -12.35
CA VAL A 368 30.54 8.48 -11.20
C VAL A 368 31.95 7.98 -11.55
N GLU A 369 32.98 8.46 -10.87
CA GLU A 369 34.38 8.18 -11.18
C GLU A 369 34.74 6.68 -11.26
N GLU A 370 33.97 5.84 -10.55
CA GLU A 370 34.16 4.40 -10.48
C GLU A 370 33.50 3.62 -11.61
N LEU A 371 32.77 4.30 -12.52
CA LEU A 371 31.99 3.67 -13.58
C LEU A 371 32.48 4.11 -14.95
N ASP A 372 33.54 3.44 -15.43
CA ASP A 372 34.06 3.67 -16.75
C ASP A 372 33.12 3.15 -17.85
N GLY A 373 32.99 3.91 -18.95
CA GLY A 373 32.23 3.50 -20.13
C GLY A 373 30.73 3.65 -20.01
N GLU A 374 30.25 4.30 -18.96
CA GLU A 374 28.85 4.73 -18.82
C GLU A 374 28.76 6.11 -18.16
N PHE A 375 27.68 6.81 -18.40
CA PHE A 375 27.34 8.05 -17.72
C PHE A 375 25.84 8.13 -17.47
N GLY A 376 25.42 9.04 -16.61
CA GLY A 376 24.03 9.35 -16.35
C GLY A 376 23.67 10.79 -16.74
N PHE A 377 22.39 11.04 -16.90
CA PHE A 377 21.85 12.41 -17.01
C PHE A 377 20.43 12.47 -16.44
N VAL A 378 20.04 13.67 -16.01
CA VAL A 378 18.66 13.97 -15.57
C VAL A 378 18.04 14.92 -16.60
N THR A 379 16.84 14.58 -17.08
CA THR A 379 16.09 15.40 -18.03
C THR A 379 15.44 16.61 -17.35
N ALA A 380 15.05 17.61 -18.15
CA ALA A 380 14.01 18.54 -17.74
C ALA A 380 12.66 17.77 -17.56
N VAL A 381 11.66 18.43 -16.98
CA VAL A 381 10.31 17.86 -16.88
C VAL A 381 9.75 17.66 -18.29
N MET A 382 9.34 16.43 -18.60
CA MET A 382 8.71 16.07 -19.87
C MET A 382 7.67 14.96 -19.63
N SER A 383 6.79 14.74 -20.62
CA SER A 383 5.85 13.61 -20.53
C SER A 383 6.57 12.26 -20.74
N GLU A 384 6.03 11.18 -20.17
CA GLU A 384 6.58 9.83 -20.39
C GLU A 384 6.58 9.45 -21.88
N GLY A 385 5.55 9.84 -22.63
CA GLY A 385 5.51 9.61 -24.08
C GLY A 385 6.64 10.34 -24.80
N THR A 386 6.91 11.62 -24.47
CA THR A 386 8.04 12.36 -25.04
C THR A 386 9.38 11.70 -24.67
N TYR A 387 9.52 11.24 -23.41
CA TYR A 387 10.70 10.50 -22.99
C TYR A 387 10.89 9.23 -23.83
N GLU A 388 9.85 8.43 -24.02
CA GLU A 388 9.90 7.19 -24.80
C GLU A 388 10.30 7.43 -26.28
N GLU A 389 9.78 8.49 -26.90
CA GLU A 389 10.16 8.90 -28.26
C GLU A 389 11.64 9.32 -28.36
N CYS A 390 12.14 10.07 -27.37
CA CYS A 390 13.54 10.45 -27.30
C CYS A 390 14.43 9.23 -27.05
N ALA A 391 14.06 8.39 -26.09
CA ALA A 391 14.82 7.20 -25.70
C ALA A 391 14.95 6.17 -26.83
N ALA A 392 13.94 6.06 -27.69
CA ALA A 392 13.97 5.16 -28.85
C ALA A 392 15.11 5.46 -29.84
N GLN A 393 15.69 6.65 -29.77
CA GLN A 393 16.82 7.06 -30.63
C GLN A 393 18.17 6.63 -30.06
N PHE A 394 18.22 6.12 -28.82
CA PHE A 394 19.43 5.74 -28.11
C PHE A 394 19.41 4.28 -27.66
N PRO A 395 19.90 3.35 -28.49
CA PRO A 395 20.03 1.93 -28.08
C PRO A 395 21.04 1.73 -26.94
N GLN A 396 21.81 2.75 -26.57
CA GLN A 396 22.79 2.76 -25.50
C GLN A 396 22.18 2.98 -24.10
N ILE A 397 20.90 3.34 -24.00
CA ILE A 397 20.22 3.49 -22.69
C ILE A 397 20.20 2.14 -21.99
N ILE A 398 20.73 2.14 -20.79
CA ILE A 398 20.82 0.95 -19.91
C ILE A 398 19.59 0.90 -19.00
N HIS A 399 19.25 2.02 -18.37
CA HIS A 399 18.14 2.08 -17.41
C HIS A 399 17.61 3.52 -17.27
N MET A 400 16.34 3.63 -16.89
CA MET A 400 15.70 4.89 -16.55
C MET A 400 15.02 4.76 -15.19
N ILE A 401 15.13 5.82 -14.38
CA ILE A 401 14.42 5.92 -13.10
C ILE A 401 13.77 7.30 -13.01
N ARG A 402 12.50 7.34 -12.63
CA ARG A 402 11.75 8.58 -12.42
C ARG A 402 12.30 9.35 -11.23
N VAL A 403 12.22 10.69 -11.27
CA VAL A 403 12.64 11.55 -10.17
C VAL A 403 11.41 12.13 -9.49
N GLU A 404 11.32 11.94 -8.17
CA GLU A 404 10.31 12.51 -7.29
C GLU A 404 10.94 13.63 -6.47
N ALA A 405 10.45 14.87 -6.68
CA ALA A 405 11.02 16.11 -6.12
C ALA A 405 10.13 16.69 -4.99
#